data_aa456f1621a32cbfbecb50ae8137b5de
#
_entry.id   aa456f1621a32cbfbecb50ae8137b5de
#
_cell.length_a   1.000
_cell.length_b   1.000
_cell.length_c   1.000
_cell.angle_alpha   90.00
_cell.angle_beta   90.00
_cell.angle_gamma   90.00
#
_symmetry.space_group_name_H-M   'P 1'
#
loop_
_entity.id
_entity.type
_entity.pdbx_description
1 polymer ?
#
loop_
_entity_poly.entity_id
_entity_poly.type
_entity_poly.pdbx_seq_one_letter_code
_entity_poly.pdbx_strand_id
1 'polypeptide(L)'
;MLYDKRGLALTTDNQIAVDAFDATVEAFLASGRDTGPLLASLDETDPNMLMGVCLRGYLMRMASLIDLDIKSQVALADAQRLCPGATTRERMHVDALASWCAGDLVKTGQIWEAILIDYPHDILALRLAHNIHFFVGDIFRMRDSMARLMPRWSEETPGYGYVLGCRAFSLEEAGEYQQAEPIGRRAVELNENDIWAGHAVAHVLEMQGRRKDGVEWINSHEKTWSKRGLFAKHLWWHRSLHYLEMNNFSAVLDAYDREFWVQPSEDNIDICNSSSMLMRLHMLGVSVGDRWNSVAEVCSGRLHDRLRPFNDLHFVMALAMSERKNEARQIVTSMEDFVDNTESEQATLTGIYEKATIPVAKAIINYAEQNYSEVVRLMLESRYEMRPVGGSWAQRDVWVRMLID
;
A
#
# COMPACT_ATOMS: atom_id res chain seq x y z
N MET A 1 30.22 10.13 -12.46
CA MET A 1 28.75 10.20 -12.72
C MET A 1 28.42 9.20 -13.81
N LEU A 2 27.52 8.30 -13.54
CA LEU A 2 27.05 7.26 -14.45
C LEU A 2 25.55 7.44 -14.70
N TYR A 3 24.95 6.58 -15.51
CA TYR A 3 23.53 6.66 -15.88
C TYR A 3 22.86 5.31 -15.65
N ASP A 4 21.64 5.35 -15.11
CA ASP A 4 20.78 4.17 -15.02
C ASP A 4 20.30 3.72 -16.42
N LYS A 5 19.60 2.58 -16.49
CA LYS A 5 19.09 2.04 -17.76
C LYS A 5 18.01 2.91 -18.44
N ARG A 6 17.53 3.98 -17.79
CA ARG A 6 16.59 4.98 -18.33
C ARG A 6 17.27 6.30 -18.67
N GLY A 7 18.62 6.36 -18.57
CA GLY A 7 19.40 7.54 -18.89
C GLY A 7 19.40 8.62 -17.82
N LEU A 8 19.02 8.31 -16.58
CA LEU A 8 19.06 9.24 -15.47
C LEU A 8 20.43 9.23 -14.79
N ALA A 9 20.99 10.42 -14.60
CA ALA A 9 22.32 10.56 -13.99
C ALA A 9 22.31 10.16 -12.51
N LEU A 10 23.33 9.41 -12.10
CA LEU A 10 23.57 8.95 -10.74
C LEU A 10 24.95 9.42 -10.27
N THR A 11 25.01 9.98 -9.06
CA THR A 11 26.24 10.48 -8.47
C THR A 11 27.01 9.31 -7.85
N THR A 12 27.63 8.51 -8.72
CA THR A 12 28.58 7.44 -8.40
C THR A 12 29.53 7.26 -9.59
N ASP A 13 30.69 6.63 -9.39
CA ASP A 13 31.63 6.15 -10.40
C ASP A 13 31.70 4.61 -10.44
N ASN A 14 30.87 3.92 -9.68
CA ASN A 14 30.81 2.48 -9.56
C ASN A 14 29.67 1.90 -10.43
N GLN A 15 30.03 1.31 -11.60
CA GLN A 15 29.05 0.70 -12.52
C GLN A 15 28.32 -0.48 -11.87
N ILE A 16 28.99 -1.27 -11.01
CA ILE A 16 28.34 -2.41 -10.33
C ILE A 16 27.23 -1.92 -9.40
N ALA A 17 27.42 -0.76 -8.74
CA ALA A 17 26.40 -0.16 -7.92
C ALA A 17 25.20 0.36 -8.74
N VAL A 18 25.43 0.91 -9.94
CA VAL A 18 24.36 1.30 -10.86
C VAL A 18 23.52 0.09 -11.28
N ASP A 19 24.19 -1.00 -11.67
CA ASP A 19 23.51 -2.24 -12.08
C ASP A 19 22.71 -2.85 -10.92
N ALA A 20 23.27 -2.82 -9.70
CA ALA A 20 22.59 -3.27 -8.48
C ALA A 20 21.39 -2.38 -8.12
N PHE A 21 21.50 -1.06 -8.29
CA PHE A 21 20.40 -0.12 -8.11
C PHE A 21 19.26 -0.40 -9.08
N ASP A 22 19.57 -0.55 -10.37
CA ASP A 22 18.57 -0.88 -11.40
C ASP A 22 17.85 -2.21 -11.10
N ALA A 23 18.61 -3.23 -10.69
CA ALA A 23 18.03 -4.53 -10.30
C ALA A 23 17.13 -4.41 -9.08
N THR A 24 17.53 -3.62 -8.07
CA THR A 24 16.71 -3.39 -6.85
C THR A 24 15.42 -2.64 -7.17
N VAL A 25 15.50 -1.60 -8.01
CA VAL A 25 14.31 -0.86 -8.47
C VAL A 25 13.35 -1.79 -9.22
N GLU A 26 13.88 -2.65 -10.11
CA GLU A 26 13.04 -3.58 -10.87
C GLU A 26 12.37 -4.63 -9.96
N ALA A 27 13.10 -5.18 -8.99
CA ALA A 27 12.53 -6.08 -7.99
C ALA A 27 11.43 -5.40 -7.16
N PHE A 28 11.63 -4.14 -6.76
CA PHE A 28 10.60 -3.34 -6.08
C PHE A 28 9.34 -3.16 -6.94
N LEU A 29 9.49 -2.81 -8.21
CA LEU A 29 8.37 -2.66 -9.15
C LEU A 29 7.59 -3.97 -9.33
N ALA A 30 8.29 -5.09 -9.39
CA ALA A 30 7.71 -6.43 -9.51
C ALA A 30 7.13 -6.96 -8.18
N SER A 31 7.27 -6.22 -7.06
CA SER A 31 6.95 -6.71 -5.70
C SER A 31 7.70 -8.01 -5.36
N GLY A 32 8.96 -8.12 -5.83
CA GLY A 32 9.79 -9.31 -5.70
C GLY A 32 10.28 -9.55 -4.28
N ARG A 33 10.37 -10.82 -3.88
CA ARG A 33 10.95 -11.23 -2.58
C ARG A 33 12.42 -10.92 -2.44
N ASP A 34 13.09 -10.73 -3.54
CA ASP A 34 14.53 -10.43 -3.64
C ASP A 34 14.85 -8.93 -3.48
N THR A 35 13.84 -8.06 -3.38
CA THR A 35 14.05 -6.61 -3.18
C THR A 35 14.94 -6.32 -1.98
N GLY A 36 14.69 -6.94 -0.83
CA GLY A 36 15.52 -6.77 0.37
C GLY A 36 16.96 -7.26 0.21
N PRO A 37 17.19 -8.51 -0.23
CA PRO A 37 18.52 -9.01 -0.56
C PRO A 37 19.29 -8.16 -1.58
N LEU A 38 18.64 -7.70 -2.65
CA LEU A 38 19.26 -6.83 -3.65
C LEU A 38 19.63 -5.46 -3.08
N LEU A 39 18.77 -4.88 -2.26
CA LEU A 39 19.09 -3.64 -1.55
C LEU A 39 20.30 -3.82 -0.62
N ALA A 40 20.37 -4.91 0.13
CA ALA A 40 21.53 -5.20 0.98
C ALA A 40 22.83 -5.33 0.17
N SER A 41 22.76 -6.01 -0.98
CA SER A 41 23.89 -6.12 -1.90
C SER A 41 24.32 -4.77 -2.50
N LEU A 42 23.37 -3.89 -2.80
CA LEU A 42 23.65 -2.52 -3.23
C LEU A 42 24.38 -1.73 -2.14
N ASP A 43 23.89 -1.80 -0.90
CA ASP A 43 24.51 -1.13 0.25
C ASP A 43 25.93 -1.63 0.52
N GLU A 44 26.22 -2.93 0.32
CA GLU A 44 27.56 -3.51 0.41
C GLU A 44 28.47 -3.05 -0.75
N THR A 45 27.92 -2.88 -1.95
CA THR A 45 28.67 -2.52 -3.17
C THR A 45 29.07 -1.04 -3.17
N ASP A 46 28.16 -0.15 -2.76
CA ASP A 46 28.40 1.29 -2.63
C ASP A 46 27.51 1.91 -1.55
N PRO A 47 27.95 1.90 -0.28
CA PRO A 47 27.17 2.44 0.84
C PRO A 47 26.96 3.96 0.77
N ASN A 48 27.68 4.64 -0.12
CA ASN A 48 27.59 6.10 -0.33
C ASN A 48 26.88 6.48 -1.63
N MET A 49 26.31 5.55 -2.36
CA MET A 49 25.47 5.86 -3.52
C MET A 49 24.18 6.53 -3.05
N LEU A 50 24.05 7.85 -3.29
CA LEU A 50 22.95 8.65 -2.75
C LEU A 50 21.56 8.08 -3.08
N MET A 51 21.34 7.67 -4.35
CA MET A 51 20.05 7.09 -4.73
C MET A 51 19.79 5.71 -4.11
N GLY A 52 20.85 4.93 -3.82
CA GLY A 52 20.73 3.68 -3.04
C GLY A 52 20.25 3.96 -1.62
N VAL A 53 20.85 4.96 -0.96
CA VAL A 53 20.44 5.40 0.39
C VAL A 53 19.02 5.94 0.41
N CYS A 54 18.60 6.74 -0.59
CA CYS A 54 17.22 7.20 -0.73
C CYS A 54 16.26 6.02 -0.92
N LEU A 55 16.58 5.08 -1.80
CA LEU A 55 15.76 3.87 -2.04
C LEU A 55 15.58 3.06 -0.75
N ARG A 56 16.65 2.86 0.03
CA ARG A 56 16.61 2.20 1.34
C ARG A 56 15.63 2.92 2.28
N GLY A 57 15.75 4.25 2.40
CA GLY A 57 14.83 5.06 3.22
C GLY A 57 13.37 4.90 2.80
N TYR A 58 13.09 4.94 1.49
CA TYR A 58 11.74 4.77 0.95
C TYR A 58 11.15 3.39 1.23
N LEU A 59 11.90 2.32 1.01
CA LEU A 59 11.43 0.95 1.26
C LEU A 59 11.13 0.72 2.74
N MET A 60 11.94 1.30 3.65
CA MET A 60 11.68 1.27 5.08
C MET A 60 10.39 2.01 5.45
N ARG A 61 10.15 3.21 4.89
CA ARG A 61 8.89 3.95 5.09
C ARG A 61 7.67 3.20 4.54
N MET A 62 7.83 2.59 3.37
CA MET A 62 6.77 1.80 2.73
C MET A 62 6.27 0.63 3.59
N ALA A 63 7.15 -0.02 4.33
CA ALA A 63 6.82 -1.15 5.18
C ALA A 63 5.87 -0.77 6.33
N SER A 64 5.86 0.49 6.77
CA SER A 64 5.03 1.01 7.86
C SER A 64 5.18 0.18 9.15
N LEU A 65 6.42 -0.10 9.53
CA LEU A 65 6.84 -0.75 10.76
C LEU A 65 7.68 0.22 11.59
N ILE A 66 7.43 0.33 12.89
CA ILE A 66 8.08 1.35 13.75
C ILE A 66 9.62 1.25 13.73
N ASP A 67 10.15 0.04 13.79
CA ASP A 67 11.60 -0.19 13.75
C ASP A 67 12.24 0.22 12.42
N LEU A 68 11.50 0.04 11.31
CA LEU A 68 11.94 0.47 9.99
C LEU A 68 11.75 1.97 9.80
N ASP A 69 10.76 2.55 10.43
CA ASP A 69 10.57 3.99 10.46
C ASP A 69 11.76 4.70 11.11
N ILE A 70 12.21 4.21 12.27
CA ILE A 70 13.42 4.69 12.95
C ILE A 70 14.65 4.57 12.04
N LYS A 71 14.82 3.42 11.37
CA LYS A 71 15.92 3.21 10.41
C LYS A 71 15.85 4.13 9.19
N SER A 72 14.64 4.52 8.77
CA SER A 72 14.46 5.47 7.67
C SER A 72 14.99 6.87 8.01
N GLN A 73 14.89 7.29 9.28
CA GLN A 73 15.50 8.54 9.76
C GLN A 73 17.02 8.50 9.68
N VAL A 74 17.64 7.35 9.96
CA VAL A 74 19.09 7.17 9.77
C VAL A 74 19.45 7.27 8.28
N ALA A 75 18.68 6.62 7.40
CA ALA A 75 18.88 6.71 5.96
C ALA A 75 18.74 8.16 5.46
N LEU A 76 17.80 8.95 6.01
CA LEU A 76 17.66 10.37 5.70
C LEU A 76 18.91 11.17 6.11
N ALA A 77 19.43 10.95 7.33
CA ALA A 77 20.64 11.64 7.79
C ALA A 77 21.85 11.31 6.89
N ASP A 78 21.99 10.05 6.48
CA ASP A 78 23.02 9.63 5.52
C ASP A 78 22.84 10.30 4.15
N ALA A 79 21.62 10.33 3.62
CA ALA A 79 21.31 10.97 2.34
C ALA A 79 21.62 12.48 2.36
N GLN A 80 21.27 13.18 3.46
CA GLN A 80 21.60 14.60 3.64
C GLN A 80 23.10 14.85 3.67
N ARG A 81 23.88 13.97 4.33
CA ARG A 81 25.34 14.03 4.37
C ARG A 81 25.98 13.85 2.98
N LEU A 82 25.37 13.02 2.13
CA LEU A 82 25.84 12.71 0.77
C LEU A 82 25.38 13.74 -0.28
N CYS A 83 24.46 14.62 0.05
CA CYS A 83 23.83 15.58 -0.84
C CYS A 83 24.78 16.57 -1.54
N PRO A 84 25.92 17.04 -0.92
CA PRO A 84 26.86 17.91 -1.59
C PRO A 84 27.43 17.27 -2.87
N GLY A 85 27.28 17.96 -4.01
CA GLY A 85 27.73 17.47 -5.32
C GLY A 85 26.73 16.61 -6.08
N ALA A 86 25.59 16.25 -5.47
CA ALA A 86 24.52 15.51 -6.11
C ALA A 86 23.80 16.31 -7.22
N THR A 87 23.19 15.60 -8.16
CA THR A 87 22.32 16.22 -9.19
C THR A 87 21.10 16.88 -8.56
N THR A 88 20.44 17.78 -9.29
CA THR A 88 19.18 18.40 -8.83
C THR A 88 18.10 17.35 -8.56
N ARG A 89 17.97 16.34 -9.43
CA ARG A 89 17.03 15.23 -9.26
C ARG A 89 17.29 14.47 -7.96
N GLU A 90 18.52 14.09 -7.68
CA GLU A 90 18.89 13.34 -6.47
C GLU A 90 18.64 14.17 -5.20
N ARG A 91 18.91 15.48 -5.20
CA ARG A 91 18.57 16.37 -4.09
C ARG A 91 17.06 16.40 -3.84
N MET A 92 16.25 16.46 -4.90
CA MET A 92 14.79 16.41 -4.76
C MET A 92 14.31 15.06 -4.17
N HIS A 93 14.98 13.94 -4.47
CA HIS A 93 14.71 12.68 -3.77
C HIS A 93 15.03 12.75 -2.27
N VAL A 94 16.13 13.39 -1.87
CA VAL A 94 16.42 13.61 -0.44
C VAL A 94 15.34 14.46 0.22
N ASP A 95 14.90 15.54 -0.46
CA ASP A 95 13.82 16.41 0.05
C ASP A 95 12.49 15.64 0.19
N ALA A 96 12.18 14.74 -0.76
CA ALA A 96 11.00 13.88 -0.67
C ALA A 96 11.08 12.91 0.51
N LEU A 97 12.24 12.29 0.75
CA LEU A 97 12.45 11.43 1.91
C LEU A 97 12.32 12.21 3.21
N ALA A 98 12.89 13.42 3.28
CA ALA A 98 12.78 14.31 4.44
C ALA A 98 11.31 14.68 4.73
N SER A 99 10.55 15.04 3.70
CA SER A 99 9.13 15.36 3.83
C SER A 99 8.32 14.15 4.31
N TRP A 100 8.62 12.94 3.79
CA TRP A 100 7.95 11.71 4.23
C TRP A 100 8.28 11.37 5.69
N CYS A 101 9.55 11.48 6.08
CA CYS A 101 9.99 11.28 7.46
C CYS A 101 9.37 12.31 8.43
N ALA A 102 9.07 13.52 7.96
CA ALA A 102 8.33 14.54 8.72
C ALA A 102 6.81 14.30 8.80
N GLY A 103 6.26 13.29 8.11
CA GLY A 103 4.83 12.98 8.10
C GLY A 103 4.00 13.84 7.12
N ASP A 104 4.63 14.69 6.29
CA ASP A 104 3.95 15.49 5.28
C ASP A 104 3.83 14.71 3.96
N LEU A 105 2.86 13.78 3.91
CA LEU A 105 2.64 12.91 2.76
C LEU A 105 2.19 13.68 1.51
N VAL A 106 1.44 14.75 1.70
CA VAL A 106 0.97 15.60 0.58
C VAL A 106 2.16 16.28 -0.10
N LYS A 107 3.04 16.90 0.67
CA LYS A 107 4.27 17.53 0.16
C LYS A 107 5.22 16.49 -0.45
N THR A 108 5.33 15.33 0.15
CA THR A 108 6.13 14.22 -0.39
C THR A 108 5.69 13.86 -1.81
N GLY A 109 4.39 13.67 -2.02
CA GLY A 109 3.81 13.45 -3.36
C GLY A 109 4.09 14.59 -4.32
N GLN A 110 3.95 15.85 -3.88
CA GLN A 110 4.22 17.04 -4.70
C GLN A 110 5.69 17.11 -5.15
N ILE A 111 6.64 16.71 -4.32
CA ILE A 111 8.06 16.69 -4.69
C ILE A 111 8.32 15.64 -5.77
N TRP A 112 7.79 14.42 -5.64
CA TRP A 112 7.93 13.42 -6.72
C TRP A 112 7.22 13.85 -8.00
N GLU A 113 6.06 14.50 -7.92
CA GLU A 113 5.41 15.08 -9.10
C GLU A 113 6.28 16.16 -9.77
N ALA A 114 7.00 16.98 -9.00
CA ALA A 114 7.94 17.95 -9.54
C ALA A 114 9.14 17.26 -10.21
N ILE A 115 9.68 16.18 -9.63
CA ILE A 115 10.71 15.35 -10.29
C ILE A 115 10.19 14.85 -11.64
N LEU A 116 8.96 14.35 -11.71
CA LEU A 116 8.37 13.76 -12.92
C LEU A 116 8.06 14.78 -14.02
N ILE A 117 8.02 16.08 -13.71
CA ILE A 117 7.92 17.16 -14.73
C ILE A 117 9.24 17.23 -15.53
N ASP A 118 10.37 17.26 -14.83
CA ASP A 118 11.69 17.45 -15.44
C ASP A 118 12.32 16.10 -15.87
N TYR A 119 12.01 15.01 -15.16
CA TYR A 119 12.55 13.68 -15.35
C TYR A 119 11.43 12.64 -15.51
N PRO A 120 10.67 12.67 -16.63
CA PRO A 120 9.47 11.84 -16.79
C PRO A 120 9.76 10.34 -16.83
N HIS A 121 11.00 9.91 -17.03
CA HIS A 121 11.42 8.51 -16.98
C HIS A 121 11.93 8.06 -15.59
N ASP A 122 11.79 8.90 -14.56
CA ASP A 122 12.08 8.48 -13.19
C ASP A 122 11.00 7.54 -12.66
N ILE A 123 11.17 6.25 -12.96
CA ILE A 123 10.19 5.22 -12.59
C ILE A 123 10.07 5.02 -11.07
N LEU A 124 11.15 5.31 -10.33
CA LEU A 124 11.11 5.26 -8.87
C LEU A 124 10.22 6.37 -8.32
N ALA A 125 10.43 7.61 -8.75
CA ALA A 125 9.55 8.73 -8.38
C ALA A 125 8.09 8.48 -8.80
N LEU A 126 7.87 7.93 -10.02
CA LEU A 126 6.53 7.57 -10.51
C LEU A 126 5.84 6.57 -9.58
N ARG A 127 6.51 5.46 -9.26
CA ARG A 127 5.92 4.42 -8.41
C ARG A 127 5.65 4.91 -7.00
N LEU A 128 6.55 5.72 -6.44
CA LEU A 128 6.41 6.27 -5.11
C LEU A 128 5.30 7.34 -5.05
N ALA A 129 5.21 8.24 -6.04
CA ALA A 129 4.11 9.20 -6.16
C ALA A 129 2.75 8.50 -6.29
N HIS A 130 2.66 7.46 -7.13
CA HIS A 130 1.48 6.63 -7.29
C HIS A 130 1.04 6.02 -5.95
N ASN A 131 1.98 5.45 -5.19
CA ASN A 131 1.69 4.86 -3.89
C ASN A 131 1.24 5.91 -2.85
N ILE A 132 1.89 7.07 -2.78
CA ILE A 132 1.52 8.13 -1.82
C ILE A 132 0.14 8.69 -2.13
N HIS A 133 -0.18 8.95 -3.38
CA HIS A 133 -1.53 9.41 -3.77
C HIS A 133 -2.59 8.38 -3.38
N PHE A 134 -2.29 7.10 -3.56
CA PHE A 134 -3.16 6.01 -3.10
C PHE A 134 -3.31 6.00 -1.57
N PHE A 135 -2.22 6.20 -0.82
CA PHE A 135 -2.23 6.17 0.66
C PHE A 135 -3.02 7.31 1.28
N VAL A 136 -3.07 8.46 0.63
CA VAL A 136 -3.87 9.62 1.09
C VAL A 136 -5.20 9.74 0.36
N GLY A 137 -5.57 8.76 -0.46
CA GLY A 137 -6.83 8.72 -1.19
C GLY A 137 -6.98 9.78 -2.28
N ASP A 138 -5.88 10.36 -2.78
CA ASP A 138 -5.90 11.35 -3.87
C ASP A 138 -5.89 10.64 -5.25
N ILE A 139 -6.97 9.90 -5.50
CA ILE A 139 -7.12 9.07 -6.71
C ILE A 139 -7.13 9.89 -7.99
N PHE A 140 -7.63 11.12 -7.96
CA PHE A 140 -7.66 11.97 -9.15
C PHE A 140 -6.26 12.48 -9.50
N ARG A 141 -5.45 12.88 -8.52
CA ARG A 141 -4.06 13.23 -8.78
C ARG A 141 -3.25 12.03 -9.25
N MET A 142 -3.48 10.85 -8.67
CA MET A 142 -2.87 9.58 -9.12
C MET A 142 -3.20 9.30 -10.59
N ARG A 143 -4.47 9.44 -11.02
CA ARG A 143 -4.92 9.27 -12.40
C ARG A 143 -4.30 10.31 -13.34
N ASP A 144 -4.35 11.58 -12.96
CA ASP A 144 -3.92 12.70 -13.81
C ASP A 144 -2.40 12.74 -13.96
N SER A 145 -1.65 12.36 -12.94
CA SER A 145 -0.20 12.15 -13.01
C SER A 145 0.15 11.12 -14.09
N MET A 146 -0.51 9.95 -14.06
CA MET A 146 -0.30 8.93 -15.09
C MET A 146 -0.70 9.41 -16.48
N ALA A 147 -1.81 10.15 -16.62
CA ALA A 147 -2.23 10.70 -17.89
C ALA A 147 -1.19 11.67 -18.50
N ARG A 148 -0.56 12.49 -17.66
CA ARG A 148 0.50 13.43 -18.06
C ARG A 148 1.77 12.70 -18.49
N LEU A 149 2.12 11.57 -17.84
CA LEU A 149 3.35 10.84 -18.09
C LEU A 149 3.28 9.94 -19.33
N MET A 150 2.13 9.34 -19.62
CA MET A 150 1.98 8.36 -20.72
C MET A 150 2.56 8.81 -22.08
N PRO A 151 2.41 10.09 -22.53
CA PRO A 151 2.99 10.52 -23.81
C PRO A 151 4.54 10.50 -23.85
N ARG A 152 5.21 10.33 -22.71
CA ARG A 152 6.66 10.26 -22.61
C ARG A 152 7.21 8.82 -22.56
N TRP A 153 6.31 7.81 -22.49
CA TRP A 153 6.66 6.41 -22.37
C TRP A 153 6.24 5.62 -23.60
N SER A 154 7.07 4.68 -24.01
CA SER A 154 6.81 3.75 -25.12
C SER A 154 7.32 2.36 -24.78
N GLU A 155 7.02 1.35 -25.62
CA GLU A 155 7.47 -0.04 -25.41
C GLU A 155 8.99 -0.18 -25.41
N GLU A 156 9.73 0.75 -26.02
CA GLU A 156 11.19 0.77 -26.01
C GLU A 156 11.78 1.30 -24.69
N THR A 157 10.96 1.97 -23.86
CA THR A 157 11.42 2.54 -22.59
C THR A 157 11.49 1.46 -21.51
N PRO A 158 12.64 1.21 -20.86
CA PRO A 158 12.75 0.19 -19.83
C PRO A 158 11.78 0.41 -18.68
N GLY A 159 10.91 -0.57 -18.42
CA GLY A 159 9.91 -0.52 -17.35
C GLY A 159 8.51 -0.07 -17.81
N TYR A 160 8.28 0.13 -19.12
CA TYR A 160 6.99 0.56 -19.66
C TYR A 160 5.80 -0.31 -19.20
N GLY A 161 5.96 -1.63 -19.09
CA GLY A 161 4.91 -2.53 -18.57
C GLY A 161 4.46 -2.12 -17.17
N TYR A 162 5.38 -1.83 -16.24
CA TYR A 162 5.05 -1.36 -14.89
C TYR A 162 4.31 -0.01 -14.89
N VAL A 163 4.64 0.87 -15.83
CA VAL A 163 3.96 2.16 -16.00
C VAL A 163 2.52 1.95 -16.46
N LEU A 164 2.29 1.02 -17.39
CA LEU A 164 0.94 0.62 -17.79
C LEU A 164 0.14 0.01 -16.63
N GLY A 165 0.77 -0.81 -15.78
CA GLY A 165 0.14 -1.34 -14.57
C GLY A 165 -0.31 -0.22 -13.61
N CYS A 166 0.53 0.78 -13.36
CA CYS A 166 0.17 1.96 -12.58
C CYS A 166 -0.96 2.77 -13.26
N ARG A 167 -0.93 2.90 -14.61
CA ARG A 167 -2.00 3.58 -15.36
C ARG A 167 -3.32 2.85 -15.23
N ALA A 168 -3.33 1.51 -15.36
CA ALA A 168 -4.52 0.69 -15.22
C ALA A 168 -5.15 0.84 -13.83
N PHE A 169 -4.34 0.74 -12.77
CA PHE A 169 -4.82 0.88 -11.39
C PHE A 169 -5.35 2.30 -11.10
N SER A 170 -4.68 3.34 -11.61
CA SER A 170 -5.15 4.71 -11.43
C SER A 170 -6.49 5.01 -12.10
N LEU A 171 -6.75 4.39 -13.25
CA LEU A 171 -8.03 4.47 -13.94
C LEU A 171 -9.11 3.67 -13.22
N GLU A 172 -8.76 2.50 -12.71
CA GLU A 172 -9.66 1.65 -11.95
C GLU A 172 -10.17 2.37 -10.70
N GLU A 173 -9.29 2.90 -9.86
CA GLU A 173 -9.66 3.66 -8.64
C GLU A 173 -10.47 4.93 -8.98
N ALA A 174 -10.30 5.51 -10.17
CA ALA A 174 -11.10 6.63 -10.67
C ALA A 174 -12.46 6.20 -11.26
N GLY A 175 -12.77 4.89 -11.32
CA GLY A 175 -14.01 4.35 -11.87
C GLY A 175 -14.03 4.23 -13.39
N GLU A 176 -12.89 4.42 -14.06
CA GLU A 176 -12.75 4.38 -15.52
C GLU A 176 -12.46 2.95 -16.02
N TYR A 177 -13.28 1.97 -15.60
CA TYR A 177 -13.06 0.53 -15.78
C TYR A 177 -12.88 0.10 -17.24
N GLN A 178 -13.64 0.72 -18.18
CA GLN A 178 -13.55 0.40 -19.61
C GLN A 178 -12.19 0.72 -20.21
N GLN A 179 -11.48 1.71 -19.65
CA GLN A 179 -10.12 2.05 -20.06
C GLN A 179 -9.08 1.25 -19.25
N ALA A 180 -9.34 1.00 -17.97
CA ALA A 180 -8.41 0.32 -17.07
C ALA A 180 -8.14 -1.12 -17.49
N GLU A 181 -9.19 -1.90 -17.81
CA GLU A 181 -9.06 -3.33 -18.10
C GLU A 181 -8.14 -3.62 -19.30
N PRO A 182 -8.35 -3.05 -20.52
CA PRO A 182 -7.47 -3.35 -21.64
C PRO A 182 -6.02 -2.92 -21.39
N ILE A 183 -5.79 -1.81 -20.67
CA ILE A 183 -4.45 -1.35 -20.34
C ILE A 183 -3.78 -2.32 -19.36
N GLY A 184 -4.49 -2.78 -18.32
CA GLY A 184 -3.96 -3.74 -17.35
C GLY A 184 -3.65 -5.09 -17.99
N ARG A 185 -4.51 -5.59 -18.88
CA ARG A 185 -4.25 -6.83 -19.65
C ARG A 185 -3.02 -6.68 -20.55
N ARG A 186 -2.89 -5.54 -21.25
CA ARG A 186 -1.70 -5.25 -22.06
C ARG A 186 -0.42 -5.18 -21.21
N ALA A 187 -0.48 -4.61 -20.02
CA ALA A 187 0.65 -4.57 -19.11
C ALA A 187 1.12 -5.99 -18.73
N VAL A 188 0.18 -6.90 -18.43
CA VAL A 188 0.49 -8.31 -18.13
C VAL A 188 1.07 -9.05 -19.33
N GLU A 189 0.56 -8.79 -20.56
CA GLU A 189 1.13 -9.36 -21.80
C GLU A 189 2.59 -8.93 -22.01
N LEU A 190 2.92 -7.65 -21.74
CA LEU A 190 4.26 -7.10 -21.89
C LEU A 190 5.21 -7.56 -20.77
N ASN A 191 4.66 -7.74 -19.58
CA ASN A 191 5.42 -8.14 -18.41
C ASN A 191 4.56 -9.02 -17.49
N GLU A 192 4.63 -10.34 -17.70
CA GLU A 192 3.91 -11.32 -16.86
C GLU A 192 4.30 -11.26 -15.38
N ASN A 193 5.42 -10.61 -15.07
CA ASN A 193 5.93 -10.43 -13.72
C ASN A 193 5.32 -9.23 -13.01
N ASP A 194 4.55 -8.40 -13.69
CA ASP A 194 3.87 -7.25 -13.09
C ASP A 194 2.59 -7.71 -12.36
N ILE A 195 2.78 -8.13 -11.12
CA ILE A 195 1.68 -8.52 -10.23
C ILE A 195 0.72 -7.33 -9.97
N TRP A 196 1.21 -6.08 -10.04
CA TRP A 196 0.39 -4.88 -9.85
C TRP A 196 -0.60 -4.69 -10.99
N ALA A 197 -0.18 -4.93 -12.24
CA ALA A 197 -1.06 -4.90 -13.40
C ALA A 197 -2.13 -6.00 -13.34
N GLY A 198 -1.72 -7.24 -12.98
CA GLY A 198 -2.67 -8.34 -12.78
C GLY A 198 -3.71 -8.05 -11.69
N HIS A 199 -3.29 -7.40 -10.62
CA HIS A 199 -4.13 -6.94 -9.53
C HIS A 199 -5.11 -5.83 -9.98
N ALA A 200 -4.66 -4.87 -10.80
CA ALA A 200 -5.54 -3.82 -11.33
C ALA A 200 -6.71 -4.41 -12.15
N VAL A 201 -6.45 -5.45 -12.94
CA VAL A 201 -7.52 -6.16 -13.67
C VAL A 201 -8.45 -6.91 -12.71
N ALA A 202 -7.93 -7.55 -11.66
CA ALA A 202 -8.76 -8.20 -10.65
C ALA A 202 -9.72 -7.20 -9.98
N HIS A 203 -9.24 -6.00 -9.65
CA HIS A 203 -10.07 -4.91 -9.14
C HIS A 203 -11.19 -4.50 -10.12
N VAL A 204 -10.88 -4.30 -11.40
CA VAL A 204 -11.90 -3.98 -12.41
C VAL A 204 -13.01 -5.03 -12.43
N LEU A 205 -12.63 -6.32 -12.45
CA LEU A 205 -13.58 -7.43 -12.49
C LEU A 205 -14.45 -7.48 -11.23
N GLU A 206 -13.88 -7.17 -10.08
CA GLU A 206 -14.59 -7.09 -8.81
C GLU A 206 -15.60 -5.93 -8.80
N MET A 207 -15.15 -4.72 -9.12
CA MET A 207 -16.00 -3.52 -9.12
C MET A 207 -17.14 -3.59 -10.15
N GLN A 208 -16.97 -4.36 -11.23
CA GLN A 208 -18.01 -4.63 -12.20
C GLN A 208 -18.90 -5.84 -11.85
N GLY A 209 -18.66 -6.53 -10.73
CA GLY A 209 -19.41 -7.71 -10.32
C GLY A 209 -19.19 -8.94 -11.22
N ARG A 210 -18.10 -8.97 -11.99
CA ARG A 210 -17.72 -10.08 -12.90
C ARG A 210 -17.01 -11.19 -12.15
N ARG A 211 -17.71 -11.80 -11.21
CA ARG A 211 -17.15 -12.70 -10.18
C ARG A 211 -16.44 -13.92 -10.75
N LYS A 212 -17.06 -14.59 -11.76
CA LYS A 212 -16.46 -15.77 -12.41
C LYS A 212 -15.22 -15.42 -13.21
N ASP A 213 -15.29 -14.31 -13.96
CA ASP A 213 -14.15 -13.82 -14.74
C ASP A 213 -12.98 -13.45 -13.82
N GLY A 214 -13.27 -12.87 -12.65
CA GLY A 214 -12.26 -12.53 -11.64
C GLY A 214 -11.55 -13.75 -11.08
N VAL A 215 -12.29 -14.81 -10.71
CA VAL A 215 -11.69 -16.09 -10.26
C VAL A 215 -10.85 -16.70 -11.38
N GLU A 216 -11.36 -16.74 -12.63
CA GLU A 216 -10.63 -17.28 -13.77
C GLU A 216 -9.35 -16.48 -14.06
N TRP A 217 -9.44 -15.15 -14.05
CA TRP A 217 -8.30 -14.25 -14.24
C TRP A 217 -7.19 -14.52 -13.23
N ILE A 218 -7.51 -14.57 -11.94
CA ILE A 218 -6.52 -14.79 -10.88
C ILE A 218 -5.92 -16.20 -11.01
N ASN A 219 -6.74 -17.24 -11.23
CA ASN A 219 -6.27 -18.61 -11.34
C ASN A 219 -5.39 -18.84 -12.58
N SER A 220 -5.72 -18.22 -13.72
CA SER A 220 -4.97 -18.39 -14.97
C SER A 220 -3.53 -17.86 -14.90
N HIS A 221 -3.27 -16.89 -14.02
CA HIS A 221 -1.96 -16.28 -13.84
C HIS A 221 -1.26 -16.71 -12.53
N GLU A 222 -1.86 -17.61 -11.75
CA GLU A 222 -1.36 -18.02 -10.43
C GLU A 222 0.10 -18.50 -10.46
N LYS A 223 0.48 -19.30 -11.45
CA LYS A 223 1.85 -19.81 -11.58
C LYS A 223 2.92 -18.73 -11.66
N THR A 224 2.54 -17.56 -12.19
CA THR A 224 3.45 -16.43 -12.35
C THR A 224 3.60 -15.65 -11.06
N TRP A 225 2.51 -15.29 -10.39
CA TRP A 225 2.55 -14.39 -9.24
C TRP A 225 2.67 -15.11 -7.88
N SER A 226 2.24 -16.37 -7.74
CA SER A 226 2.22 -17.06 -6.44
C SER A 226 3.59 -17.21 -5.79
N LYS A 227 4.66 -17.21 -6.56
CA LYS A 227 6.05 -17.33 -6.09
C LYS A 227 6.70 -15.99 -5.75
N ARG A 228 6.07 -14.85 -6.04
CA ARG A 228 6.75 -13.55 -6.16
C ARG A 228 6.66 -12.63 -4.96
N GLY A 229 6.12 -13.00 -3.85
CA GLY A 229 6.26 -12.15 -2.69
C GLY A 229 4.99 -11.90 -1.89
N LEU A 230 5.05 -10.90 -1.03
CA LEU A 230 4.00 -10.54 -0.08
C LEU A 230 2.68 -10.22 -0.77
N PHE A 231 2.73 -9.60 -1.96
CA PHE A 231 1.54 -9.20 -2.70
C PHE A 231 0.73 -10.39 -3.29
N ALA A 232 1.31 -11.59 -3.37
CA ALA A 232 0.62 -12.80 -3.79
C ALA A 232 -0.57 -13.14 -2.87
N LYS A 233 -0.39 -12.98 -1.55
CA LYS A 233 -1.46 -13.21 -0.58
C LYS A 233 -2.64 -12.25 -0.78
N HIS A 234 -2.38 -11.05 -1.23
CA HIS A 234 -3.41 -10.07 -1.55
C HIS A 234 -4.24 -10.47 -2.78
N LEU A 235 -3.63 -11.10 -3.79
CA LEU A 235 -4.39 -11.65 -4.92
C LEU A 235 -5.29 -12.83 -4.51
N TRP A 236 -4.85 -13.71 -3.62
CA TRP A 236 -5.73 -14.75 -3.06
C TRP A 236 -6.87 -14.16 -2.24
N TRP A 237 -6.63 -13.06 -1.53
CA TRP A 237 -7.68 -12.32 -0.85
C TRP A 237 -8.72 -11.77 -1.85
N HIS A 238 -8.31 -11.17 -2.99
CA HIS A 238 -9.23 -10.75 -4.05
C HIS A 238 -10.01 -11.92 -4.64
N ARG A 239 -9.36 -13.06 -4.89
CA ARG A 239 -10.08 -14.26 -5.30
C ARG A 239 -11.15 -14.66 -4.28
N SER A 240 -10.83 -14.53 -3.01
CA SER A 240 -11.76 -14.84 -1.91
C SER A 240 -12.91 -13.85 -1.82
N LEU A 241 -12.75 -12.58 -2.20
CA LEU A 241 -13.86 -11.64 -2.35
C LEU A 241 -14.84 -12.10 -3.43
N HIS A 242 -14.35 -12.57 -4.58
CA HIS A 242 -15.23 -13.15 -5.60
C HIS A 242 -15.98 -14.40 -5.10
N TYR A 243 -15.33 -15.29 -4.35
CA TYR A 243 -16.00 -16.45 -3.72
C TYR A 243 -17.03 -16.01 -2.67
N LEU A 244 -16.73 -14.98 -1.89
CA LEU A 244 -17.65 -14.40 -0.90
C LEU A 244 -18.95 -13.93 -1.56
N GLU A 245 -18.83 -13.16 -2.64
CA GLU A 245 -19.96 -12.64 -3.42
C GLU A 245 -20.76 -13.73 -4.15
N MET A 246 -20.18 -14.92 -4.32
CA MET A 246 -20.86 -16.12 -4.84
C MET A 246 -21.44 -17.01 -3.71
N ASN A 247 -21.38 -16.57 -2.46
CA ASN A 247 -21.73 -17.33 -1.25
C ASN A 247 -20.98 -18.65 -1.10
N ASN A 248 -19.77 -18.77 -1.68
CA ASN A 248 -18.91 -19.94 -1.54
C ASN A 248 -18.00 -19.77 -0.31
N PHE A 249 -18.62 -19.75 0.88
CA PHE A 249 -17.92 -19.48 2.14
C PHE A 249 -16.89 -20.54 2.51
N SER A 250 -17.11 -21.79 2.10
CA SER A 250 -16.13 -22.86 2.33
C SER A 250 -14.82 -22.59 1.58
N ALA A 251 -14.89 -22.13 0.33
CA ALA A 251 -13.69 -21.76 -0.44
C ALA A 251 -12.99 -20.53 0.16
N VAL A 252 -13.74 -19.58 0.73
CA VAL A 252 -13.16 -18.42 1.42
C VAL A 252 -12.39 -18.85 2.67
N LEU A 253 -12.97 -19.73 3.51
CA LEU A 253 -12.32 -20.21 4.73
C LEU A 253 -11.10 -21.10 4.39
N ASP A 254 -11.19 -21.92 3.36
CA ASP A 254 -10.06 -22.74 2.88
C ASP A 254 -8.90 -21.86 2.38
N ALA A 255 -9.20 -20.82 1.61
CA ALA A 255 -8.19 -19.86 1.15
C ALA A 255 -7.60 -19.05 2.32
N TYR A 256 -8.41 -18.66 3.30
CA TYR A 256 -7.93 -18.02 4.53
C TYR A 256 -6.86 -18.86 5.20
N ASP A 257 -7.17 -20.14 5.47
CA ASP A 257 -6.31 -21.04 6.24
C ASP A 257 -5.07 -21.52 5.45
N ARG A 258 -5.15 -21.61 4.11
CA ARG A 258 -4.09 -22.24 3.30
C ARG A 258 -3.30 -21.28 2.44
N GLU A 259 -3.79 -20.07 2.19
CA GLU A 259 -3.19 -19.19 1.20
C GLU A 259 -2.78 -17.83 1.79
N PHE A 260 -3.64 -17.10 2.50
CA PHE A 260 -3.27 -15.76 2.93
C PHE A 260 -3.06 -15.57 4.44
N TRP A 261 -3.54 -16.50 5.31
CA TRP A 261 -3.21 -16.50 6.75
C TRP A 261 -2.78 -17.88 7.24
N VAL A 262 -1.82 -18.49 6.55
CA VAL A 262 -1.30 -19.84 6.87
C VAL A 262 -0.60 -19.87 8.22
N GLN A 263 0.04 -18.78 8.59
CA GLN A 263 0.72 -18.54 9.86
C GLN A 263 0.66 -17.05 10.19
N PRO A 264 0.81 -16.66 11.47
CA PRO A 264 0.89 -15.26 11.87
C PRO A 264 1.95 -14.50 11.07
N SER A 265 1.62 -13.30 10.62
CA SER A 265 2.45 -12.46 9.77
C SER A 265 2.52 -11.05 10.34
N GLU A 266 3.73 -10.47 10.37
CA GLU A 266 3.96 -9.09 10.74
C GLU A 266 3.70 -8.10 9.58
N ASP A 267 3.42 -8.61 8.38
CA ASP A 267 3.12 -7.77 7.23
C ASP A 267 1.74 -7.11 7.36
N ASN A 268 1.72 -5.80 7.21
CA ASN A 268 0.50 -5.02 7.38
C ASN A 268 -0.61 -5.40 6.38
N ILE A 269 -0.25 -5.77 5.13
CA ILE A 269 -1.22 -6.18 4.12
C ILE A 269 -1.87 -7.51 4.52
N ASP A 270 -1.09 -8.46 5.05
CA ASP A 270 -1.61 -9.74 5.52
C ASP A 270 -2.60 -9.55 6.67
N ILE A 271 -2.26 -8.68 7.64
CA ILE A 271 -3.13 -8.35 8.78
C ILE A 271 -4.42 -7.70 8.28
N CYS A 272 -4.33 -6.73 7.38
CA CYS A 272 -5.49 -6.04 6.82
C CYS A 272 -6.40 -6.98 6.02
N ASN A 273 -5.83 -7.82 5.16
CA ASN A 273 -6.55 -8.84 4.40
C ASN A 273 -7.32 -9.78 5.31
N SER A 274 -6.64 -10.30 6.34
CA SER A 274 -7.19 -11.27 7.28
C SER A 274 -8.31 -10.65 8.12
N SER A 275 -8.08 -9.50 8.74
CA SER A 275 -9.07 -8.80 9.54
C SER A 275 -10.33 -8.47 8.73
N SER A 276 -10.14 -7.90 7.52
CA SER A 276 -11.27 -7.51 6.67
C SER A 276 -12.07 -8.70 6.15
N MET A 277 -11.42 -9.85 5.88
CA MET A 277 -12.13 -11.05 5.44
C MET A 277 -12.93 -11.69 6.56
N LEU A 278 -12.35 -11.80 7.75
CA LEU A 278 -13.06 -12.31 8.92
C LEU A 278 -14.28 -11.45 9.27
N MET A 279 -14.14 -10.11 9.15
CA MET A 279 -15.25 -9.18 9.40
C MET A 279 -16.38 -9.36 8.40
N ARG A 280 -16.07 -9.51 7.10
CA ARG A 280 -17.08 -9.77 6.05
C ARG A 280 -17.83 -11.08 6.28
N LEU A 281 -17.10 -12.15 6.64
CA LEU A 281 -17.70 -13.45 6.99
C LEU A 281 -18.61 -13.33 8.22
N HIS A 282 -18.16 -12.60 9.25
CA HIS A 282 -18.93 -12.37 10.48
C HIS A 282 -20.26 -11.67 10.18
N MET A 283 -20.26 -10.57 9.42
CA MET A 283 -21.47 -9.84 9.00
C MET A 283 -22.43 -10.71 8.17
N LEU A 284 -21.94 -11.72 7.48
CA LEU A 284 -22.76 -12.70 6.75
C LEU A 284 -23.24 -13.86 7.62
N GLY A 285 -23.01 -13.81 8.94
CA GLY A 285 -23.39 -14.88 9.88
C GLY A 285 -22.57 -16.16 9.75
N VAL A 286 -21.43 -16.11 9.08
CA VAL A 286 -20.54 -17.27 8.92
C VAL A 286 -19.64 -17.39 10.14
N SER A 287 -19.65 -18.56 10.80
CA SER A 287 -18.73 -18.81 11.92
C SER A 287 -17.28 -18.82 11.45
N VAL A 288 -16.47 -17.96 12.03
CA VAL A 288 -15.02 -17.88 11.76
C VAL A 288 -14.18 -18.62 12.81
N GLY A 289 -14.83 -19.21 13.84
CA GLY A 289 -14.15 -19.91 14.92
C GLY A 289 -13.20 -19.00 15.69
N ASP A 290 -12.02 -19.52 16.00
CA ASP A 290 -10.97 -18.84 16.78
C ASP A 290 -9.96 -18.04 15.92
N ARG A 291 -10.24 -17.87 14.62
CA ARG A 291 -9.31 -17.22 13.67
C ARG A 291 -8.94 -15.77 14.06
N TRP A 292 -9.84 -15.06 14.75
CA TRP A 292 -9.55 -13.73 15.29
C TRP A 292 -8.36 -13.72 16.25
N ASN A 293 -8.15 -14.79 17.03
CA ASN A 293 -7.13 -14.80 18.08
C ASN A 293 -5.73 -14.64 17.52
N SER A 294 -5.42 -15.33 16.42
CA SER A 294 -4.08 -15.28 15.82
C SER A 294 -3.76 -13.92 15.17
N VAL A 295 -4.76 -13.26 14.61
CA VAL A 295 -4.60 -11.90 14.05
C VAL A 295 -4.48 -10.87 15.16
N ALA A 296 -5.31 -10.97 16.19
CA ALA A 296 -5.29 -10.08 17.35
C ALA A 296 -3.97 -10.18 18.13
N GLU A 297 -3.37 -11.38 18.21
CA GLU A 297 -2.06 -11.55 18.86
C GLU A 297 -0.99 -10.68 18.19
N VAL A 298 -0.93 -10.68 16.86
CA VAL A 298 0.01 -9.82 16.12
C VAL A 298 -0.32 -8.35 16.32
N CYS A 299 -1.62 -7.98 16.30
CA CYS A 299 -2.06 -6.60 16.46
C CYS A 299 -1.74 -6.02 17.84
N SER A 300 -1.61 -6.86 18.89
CA SER A 300 -1.20 -6.44 20.24
C SER A 300 0.20 -5.82 20.27
N GLY A 301 1.06 -6.14 19.32
CA GLY A 301 2.37 -5.50 19.14
C GLY A 301 2.32 -4.11 18.49
N ARG A 302 1.13 -3.65 18.05
CA ARG A 302 0.95 -2.45 17.20
C ARG A 302 0.19 -1.30 17.88
N LEU A 303 0.05 -1.32 19.19
CA LEU A 303 -0.83 -0.39 19.92
C LEU A 303 -0.45 1.09 19.76
N HIS A 304 0.79 1.40 19.38
CA HIS A 304 1.34 2.75 19.32
C HIS A 304 1.99 3.14 17.98
N ASP A 305 1.78 2.40 16.89
CA ASP A 305 2.51 2.60 15.63
C ASP A 305 2.16 3.94 14.94
N ARG A 306 0.90 4.28 14.80
CA ARG A 306 0.39 5.55 14.18
C ARG A 306 1.07 5.92 12.84
N LEU A 307 1.46 4.92 12.05
CA LEU A 307 2.16 5.11 10.78
C LEU A 307 1.20 5.19 9.58
N ARG A 308 0.05 4.51 9.67
CA ARG A 308 -0.94 4.45 8.59
C ARG A 308 -2.36 4.22 9.14
N PRO A 309 -3.26 5.19 8.97
CA PRO A 309 -4.64 5.10 9.46
C PRO A 309 -5.40 3.85 9.01
N PHE A 310 -5.20 3.43 7.76
CA PHE A 310 -5.79 2.21 7.20
C PHE A 310 -5.42 0.95 7.99
N ASN A 311 -4.14 0.80 8.35
CA ASN A 311 -3.66 -0.35 9.11
C ASN A 311 -4.26 -0.35 10.53
N ASP A 312 -4.27 0.81 11.17
CA ASP A 312 -4.75 0.97 12.53
C ASP A 312 -6.23 0.58 12.70
N LEU A 313 -7.08 0.88 11.69
CA LEU A 313 -8.48 0.43 11.70
C LEU A 313 -8.60 -1.09 11.65
N HIS A 314 -7.72 -1.77 10.93
CA HIS A 314 -7.71 -3.24 10.88
C HIS A 314 -7.16 -3.86 12.16
N PHE A 315 -6.18 -3.19 12.82
CA PHE A 315 -5.71 -3.63 14.14
C PHE A 315 -6.81 -3.49 15.20
N VAL A 316 -7.52 -2.35 15.22
CA VAL A 316 -8.69 -2.17 16.09
C VAL A 316 -9.75 -3.24 15.81
N MET A 317 -10.02 -3.55 14.53
CA MET A 317 -10.99 -4.56 14.13
C MET A 317 -10.61 -5.95 14.68
N ALA A 318 -9.38 -6.39 14.49
CA ALA A 318 -8.92 -7.69 14.98
C ALA A 318 -9.02 -7.79 16.52
N LEU A 319 -8.57 -6.75 17.23
CA LEU A 319 -8.61 -6.70 18.69
C LEU A 319 -10.03 -6.60 19.25
N ALA A 320 -10.89 -5.79 18.62
CA ALA A 320 -12.27 -5.60 19.09
C ALA A 320 -13.12 -6.85 18.88
N MET A 321 -12.93 -7.57 17.76
CA MET A 321 -13.68 -8.79 17.43
C MET A 321 -13.14 -10.05 18.14
N SER A 322 -12.03 -9.91 18.89
CA SER A 322 -11.49 -10.93 19.79
C SER A 322 -11.78 -10.56 21.26
N GLU A 323 -11.21 -11.32 22.20
CA GLU A 323 -11.32 -11.02 23.65
C GLU A 323 -10.45 -9.84 24.10
N ARG A 324 -9.80 -9.10 23.16
CA ARG A 324 -8.80 -8.03 23.47
C ARG A 324 -9.35 -6.61 23.30
N LYS A 325 -10.62 -6.38 23.66
CA LYS A 325 -11.30 -5.08 23.52
C LYS A 325 -10.59 -3.92 24.24
N ASN A 326 -9.91 -4.19 25.35
CA ASN A 326 -9.16 -3.15 26.06
C ASN A 326 -7.94 -2.68 25.24
N GLU A 327 -7.26 -3.57 24.55
CA GLU A 327 -6.17 -3.22 23.63
C GLU A 327 -6.67 -2.43 22.42
N ALA A 328 -7.86 -2.77 21.89
CA ALA A 328 -8.51 -1.96 20.86
C ALA A 328 -8.75 -0.51 21.35
N ARG A 329 -9.23 -0.32 22.58
CA ARG A 329 -9.39 1.01 23.18
C ARG A 329 -8.05 1.75 23.38
N GLN A 330 -6.98 1.03 23.73
CA GLN A 330 -5.63 1.61 23.84
C GLN A 330 -5.14 2.16 22.48
N ILE A 331 -5.42 1.48 21.36
CA ILE A 331 -5.12 2.04 20.04
C ILE A 331 -5.87 3.35 19.83
N VAL A 332 -7.16 3.42 20.18
CA VAL A 332 -7.95 4.66 20.02
C VAL A 332 -7.36 5.79 20.88
N THR A 333 -7.04 5.52 22.14
CA THR A 333 -6.36 6.51 23.02
C THR A 333 -5.02 6.97 22.39
N SER A 334 -4.23 6.03 21.87
CA SER A 334 -2.97 6.38 21.19
C SER A 334 -3.18 7.20 19.90
N MET A 335 -4.32 7.04 19.20
CA MET A 335 -4.68 7.92 18.07
C MET A 335 -5.01 9.33 18.54
N GLU A 336 -5.78 9.45 19.64
CA GLU A 336 -6.13 10.73 20.26
C GLU A 336 -4.86 11.44 20.76
N ASP A 337 -3.98 10.75 21.48
CA ASP A 337 -2.68 11.26 21.93
C ASP A 337 -1.81 11.72 20.74
N PHE A 338 -1.82 10.99 19.62
CA PHE A 338 -1.08 11.37 18.42
C PHE A 338 -1.60 12.69 17.83
N VAL A 339 -2.91 12.87 17.77
CA VAL A 339 -3.52 14.12 17.27
C VAL A 339 -3.18 15.28 18.20
N ASP A 340 -3.33 15.09 19.51
CA ASP A 340 -3.14 16.15 20.51
C ASP A 340 -1.66 16.59 20.67
N ASN A 341 -0.70 15.66 20.46
CA ASN A 341 0.73 15.93 20.67
C ASN A 341 1.51 16.22 19.38
N THR A 342 0.88 16.15 18.22
CA THR A 342 1.55 16.47 16.94
C THR A 342 1.51 17.97 16.71
N GLU A 343 2.62 18.67 16.95
CA GLU A 343 2.76 20.13 16.81
C GLU A 343 2.74 20.61 15.34
N SER A 344 2.87 19.72 14.38
CA SER A 344 2.99 20.09 12.96
C SER A 344 1.63 20.18 12.29
N GLU A 345 1.16 21.39 12.00
CA GLU A 345 0.01 21.65 11.12
C GLU A 345 0.17 21.04 9.71
N GLN A 346 1.38 20.61 9.36
CA GLN A 346 1.73 20.01 8.08
C GLN A 346 1.63 18.48 8.11
N ALA A 347 1.44 17.84 9.26
CA ALA A 347 1.29 16.39 9.35
C ALA A 347 -0.04 15.96 8.70
N THR A 348 0.04 15.34 7.54
CA THR A 348 -1.14 14.89 6.78
C THR A 348 -2.03 13.95 7.60
N LEU A 349 -1.43 13.15 8.49
CA LEU A 349 -2.14 12.09 9.21
C LEU A 349 -3.06 12.60 10.31
N THR A 350 -2.73 13.70 11.01
CA THR A 350 -3.54 14.21 12.13
C THR A 350 -4.99 14.49 11.73
N GLY A 351 -5.20 15.22 10.64
CA GLY A 351 -6.54 15.50 10.13
C GLY A 351 -7.31 14.25 9.67
N ILE A 352 -6.60 13.22 9.19
CA ILE A 352 -7.20 11.94 8.80
C ILE A 352 -7.63 11.16 10.04
N TYR A 353 -6.78 11.12 11.08
CA TYR A 353 -7.13 10.50 12.36
C TYR A 353 -8.35 11.17 12.99
N GLU A 354 -8.35 12.49 13.10
CA GLU A 354 -9.41 13.25 13.72
C GLU A 354 -10.77 13.06 13.03
N LYS A 355 -10.81 13.23 11.69
CA LYS A 355 -12.06 13.28 10.93
C LYS A 355 -12.65 11.91 10.58
N ALA A 356 -11.79 10.90 10.40
CA ALA A 356 -12.24 9.59 9.93
C ALA A 356 -11.78 8.44 10.83
N THR A 357 -10.48 8.34 11.12
CA THR A 357 -9.95 7.12 11.72
C THR A 357 -10.44 6.89 13.14
N ILE A 358 -10.39 7.90 14.01
CA ILE A 358 -10.86 7.79 15.41
C ILE A 358 -12.36 7.51 15.48
N PRO A 359 -13.26 8.22 14.75
CA PRO A 359 -14.68 7.89 14.74
C PRO A 359 -14.97 6.47 14.28
N VAL A 360 -14.31 6.01 13.21
CA VAL A 360 -14.51 4.65 12.68
C VAL A 360 -13.93 3.59 13.61
N ALA A 361 -12.77 3.82 14.24
CA ALA A 361 -12.22 2.93 15.25
C ALA A 361 -13.17 2.76 16.45
N LYS A 362 -13.77 3.86 16.93
CA LYS A 362 -14.81 3.82 17.95
C LYS A 362 -16.06 3.06 17.49
N ALA A 363 -16.47 3.23 16.23
CA ALA A 363 -17.58 2.49 15.64
C ALA A 363 -17.31 0.99 15.60
N ILE A 364 -16.10 0.55 15.22
CA ILE A 364 -15.71 -0.87 15.21
C ILE A 364 -15.80 -1.49 16.62
N ILE A 365 -15.35 -0.78 17.65
CA ILE A 365 -15.45 -1.26 19.04
C ILE A 365 -16.93 -1.37 19.46
N ASN A 366 -17.76 -0.37 19.16
CA ASN A 366 -19.19 -0.38 19.45
C ASN A 366 -19.92 -1.50 18.68
N TYR A 367 -19.50 -1.79 17.45
CA TYR A 367 -20.04 -2.92 16.68
C TYR A 367 -19.76 -4.26 17.40
N ALA A 368 -18.53 -4.48 17.85
CA ALA A 368 -18.15 -5.67 18.61
C ALA A 368 -18.87 -5.76 19.98
N GLU A 369 -19.40 -4.67 20.50
CA GLU A 369 -20.21 -4.57 21.73
C GLU A 369 -21.72 -4.58 21.44
N GLN A 370 -22.13 -4.71 20.18
CA GLN A 370 -23.53 -4.72 19.73
C GLN A 370 -24.28 -3.40 20.03
N ASN A 371 -23.56 -2.30 20.18
CA ASN A 371 -24.12 -0.96 20.35
C ASN A 371 -24.32 -0.29 18.97
N TYR A 372 -25.21 -0.87 18.16
CA TYR A 372 -25.42 -0.48 16.77
C TYR A 372 -25.91 0.97 16.59
N SER A 373 -26.65 1.53 17.54
CA SER A 373 -27.08 2.92 17.47
C SER A 373 -25.89 3.89 17.45
N GLU A 374 -24.85 3.60 18.23
CA GLU A 374 -23.65 4.42 18.27
C GLU A 374 -22.75 4.17 17.03
N VAL A 375 -22.74 2.92 16.50
CA VAL A 375 -22.09 2.64 15.22
C VAL A 375 -22.68 3.51 14.12
N VAL A 376 -23.99 3.53 13.97
CA VAL A 376 -24.68 4.34 12.94
C VAL A 376 -24.36 5.82 13.13
N ARG A 377 -24.42 6.35 14.34
CA ARG A 377 -24.12 7.76 14.63
C ARG A 377 -22.70 8.13 14.17
N LEU A 378 -21.69 7.37 14.60
CA LEU A 378 -20.28 7.61 14.28
C LEU A 378 -19.99 7.46 12.79
N MET A 379 -20.54 6.42 12.16
CA MET A 379 -20.28 6.13 10.74
C MET A 379 -20.98 7.11 9.80
N LEU A 380 -22.21 7.58 10.12
CA LEU A 380 -22.89 8.58 9.30
C LEU A 380 -22.14 9.90 9.22
N GLU A 381 -21.49 10.31 10.30
CA GLU A 381 -20.68 11.54 10.36
C GLU A 381 -19.37 11.39 9.56
N SER A 382 -18.70 10.23 9.63
CA SER A 382 -17.35 10.03 9.08
C SER A 382 -17.31 9.38 7.69
N ARG A 383 -18.42 8.79 7.19
CA ARG A 383 -18.42 7.97 5.96
C ARG A 383 -17.88 8.67 4.71
N TYR A 384 -18.06 9.99 4.61
CA TYR A 384 -17.57 10.77 3.46
C TYR A 384 -16.12 11.19 3.60
N GLU A 385 -15.54 11.08 4.80
CA GLU A 385 -14.14 11.39 5.11
C GLU A 385 -13.23 10.16 5.02
N MET A 386 -13.77 8.99 4.61
CA MET A 386 -13.03 7.72 4.62
C MET A 386 -11.97 7.58 3.52
N ARG A 387 -12.08 8.35 2.43
CA ARG A 387 -11.13 8.21 1.32
C ARG A 387 -9.68 8.49 1.71
N PRO A 388 -9.36 9.55 2.47
CA PRO A 388 -8.00 9.84 2.91
C PRO A 388 -7.39 8.80 3.86
N VAL A 389 -8.19 7.93 4.47
CA VAL A 389 -7.68 6.81 5.28
C VAL A 389 -6.78 5.88 4.44
N GLY A 390 -6.99 5.86 3.12
CA GLY A 390 -6.27 5.00 2.19
C GLY A 390 -6.98 3.68 1.94
N GLY A 391 -6.31 2.80 1.21
CA GLY A 391 -6.89 1.56 0.70
C GLY A 391 -7.74 1.78 -0.56
N SER A 392 -8.03 0.71 -1.28
CA SER A 392 -8.88 0.71 -2.47
C SER A 392 -10.37 0.74 -2.12
N TRP A 393 -11.21 0.93 -3.12
CA TRP A 393 -12.66 0.78 -2.97
C TRP A 393 -13.03 -0.60 -2.43
N ALA A 394 -12.46 -1.66 -2.96
CA ALA A 394 -12.67 -3.03 -2.53
C ALA A 394 -12.25 -3.27 -1.06
N GLN A 395 -11.20 -2.58 -0.61
CA GLN A 395 -10.73 -2.68 0.76
C GLN A 395 -11.61 -1.88 1.73
N ARG A 396 -11.98 -0.62 1.39
CA ARG A 396 -12.82 0.24 2.24
C ARG A 396 -14.26 -0.22 2.36
N ASP A 397 -14.74 -1.04 1.44
CA ASP A 397 -16.09 -1.60 1.43
C ASP A 397 -16.48 -2.30 2.76
N VAL A 398 -15.53 -2.85 3.49
CA VAL A 398 -15.80 -3.50 4.78
C VAL A 398 -16.47 -2.58 5.79
N TRP A 399 -16.10 -1.30 5.82
CA TRP A 399 -16.72 -0.33 6.74
C TRP A 399 -18.11 0.13 6.26
N VAL A 400 -18.31 0.20 4.94
CA VAL A 400 -19.65 0.46 4.38
C VAL A 400 -20.59 -0.70 4.71
N ARG A 401 -20.12 -1.94 4.57
CA ARG A 401 -20.90 -3.14 4.96
C ARG A 401 -21.22 -3.13 6.45
N MET A 402 -20.29 -2.76 7.31
CA MET A 402 -20.53 -2.64 8.76
C MET A 402 -21.61 -1.60 9.11
N LEU A 403 -21.74 -0.51 8.34
CA LEU A 403 -22.79 0.47 8.52
C LEU A 403 -24.16 -0.05 8.06
N ILE A 404 -24.20 -0.96 7.09
CA ILE A 404 -25.43 -1.51 6.51
C ILE A 404 -25.96 -2.66 7.38
N ASP A 405 -25.07 -3.48 7.95
CA ASP A 405 -25.40 -4.62 8.81
C ASP A 405 -26.06 -4.18 10.11
#